data_e87b259009c4522cc48f69c953747fb9
#
_entry.id   e87b259009c4522cc48f69c953747fb9
#
_cell.length_a   1.000
_cell.length_b   1.000
_cell.length_c   1.000
_cell.angle_alpha   90.00
_cell.angle_beta   90.00
_cell.angle_gamma   90.00
#
_symmetry.space_group_name_H-M   'P 1'
#
loop_
_entity.id
_entity.type
_entity.pdbx_description
1 polymer ?
#
loop_
_entity_poly.entity_id
_entity_poly.type
_entity_poly.pdbx_seq_one_letter_code
_entity_poly.pdbx_strand_id
1 'polypeptide(L)'
;MKTKRFTTEQIIGVLKEADRGMPVKELCRKYGMSEATLYNWKAKYSGMAVSDARRLKALEDENRRLKKLVADQALDIVMLKEINSKNW
;
A
#
# COMPACT_ATOMS: atom_id res chain seq x y z
N MET A 1 -6.06 -19.07 -8.82
CA MET A 1 -4.63 -18.77 -8.87
C MET A 1 -4.24 -17.90 -7.68
N LYS A 2 -3.26 -18.32 -6.94
CA LYS A 2 -2.85 -17.57 -5.75
C LYS A 2 -1.88 -16.46 -6.10
N THR A 3 -2.22 -15.25 -5.72
CA THR A 3 -1.31 -14.13 -5.84
C THR A 3 -0.33 -14.19 -4.68
N LYS A 4 0.96 -14.19 -4.97
CA LYS A 4 1.96 -14.15 -3.92
C LYS A 4 1.93 -12.78 -3.24
N ARG A 5 1.81 -12.80 -1.93
CA ARG A 5 1.89 -11.57 -1.13
C ARG A 5 3.20 -11.56 -0.39
N PHE A 6 3.87 -10.44 -0.46
CA PHE A 6 5.14 -10.25 0.22
C PHE A 6 4.95 -9.37 1.45
N THR A 7 5.58 -9.77 2.55
CA THR A 7 5.60 -8.93 3.74
C THR A 7 6.54 -7.75 3.51
N THR A 8 6.38 -6.70 4.31
CA THR A 8 7.27 -5.55 4.25
C THR A 8 8.73 -5.95 4.40
N GLU A 9 9.01 -6.90 5.30
CA GLU A 9 10.35 -7.40 5.51
C GLU A 9 10.92 -8.09 4.28
N GLN A 10 10.08 -8.87 3.59
CA GLN A 10 10.47 -9.54 2.36
C GLN A 10 10.76 -8.52 1.25
N ILE A 11 9.93 -7.51 1.13
CA ILE A 11 10.13 -6.44 0.13
C ILE A 11 11.47 -5.74 0.37
N ILE A 12 11.73 -5.34 1.59
CA ILE A 12 13.01 -4.68 1.93
C ILE A 12 14.18 -5.61 1.66
N GLY A 13 14.04 -6.90 1.99
CA GLY A 13 15.06 -7.90 1.71
C GLY A 13 15.40 -8.02 0.22
N VAL A 14 14.35 -8.04 -0.62
CA VAL A 14 14.52 -8.09 -2.08
C VAL A 14 15.25 -6.84 -2.58
N LEU A 15 14.86 -5.67 -2.09
CA LEU A 15 15.50 -4.42 -2.48
C LEU A 15 16.97 -4.36 -2.07
N LYS A 16 17.31 -4.93 -0.92
CA LYS A 16 18.70 -5.03 -0.48
C LYS A 16 19.52 -5.93 -1.40
N GLU A 17 18.94 -7.03 -1.86
CA GLU A 17 19.62 -7.89 -2.84
C GLU A 17 19.86 -7.15 -4.15
N ALA A 18 18.90 -6.33 -4.58
CA ALA A 18 19.06 -5.51 -5.77
C ALA A 18 20.21 -4.51 -5.59
N ASP A 19 20.32 -3.89 -4.42
CA ASP A 19 21.38 -2.94 -4.10
C ASP A 19 22.75 -3.61 -4.06
N ARG A 20 22.81 -4.90 -3.75
CA ARG A 20 24.05 -5.68 -3.77
C ARG A 20 24.49 -6.07 -5.16
N GLY A 21 23.72 -5.74 -6.18
CA GLY A 21 24.08 -5.95 -7.57
C GLY A 21 23.42 -7.10 -8.27
N MET A 22 22.45 -7.78 -7.64
CA MET A 22 21.71 -8.84 -8.31
C MET A 22 20.87 -8.27 -9.45
N PRO A 23 20.97 -8.82 -10.68
CA PRO A 23 20.19 -8.33 -11.80
C PRO A 23 18.69 -8.40 -11.57
N VAL A 24 17.97 -7.40 -12.08
CA VAL A 24 16.51 -7.31 -11.94
C VAL A 24 15.82 -8.56 -12.44
N LYS A 25 16.23 -9.08 -13.59
CA LYS A 25 15.62 -10.28 -14.17
C LYS A 25 15.76 -11.50 -13.27
N GLU A 26 16.93 -11.65 -12.65
CA GLU A 26 17.18 -12.77 -11.73
C GLU A 26 16.35 -12.65 -10.46
N LEU A 27 16.24 -11.43 -9.92
CA LEU A 27 15.41 -11.19 -8.75
C LEU A 27 13.95 -11.51 -9.02
N CYS A 28 13.45 -11.06 -10.16
CA CYS A 28 12.06 -11.30 -10.55
C CYS A 28 11.80 -12.78 -10.71
N ARG A 29 12.74 -13.51 -11.28
CA ARG A 29 12.63 -14.97 -11.44
C ARG A 29 12.68 -15.67 -10.09
N LYS A 30 13.62 -15.27 -9.24
CA LYS A 30 13.81 -15.89 -7.92
C LYS A 30 12.56 -15.75 -7.04
N TYR A 31 11.93 -14.59 -7.03
CA TYR A 31 10.79 -14.30 -6.17
C TYR A 31 9.44 -14.41 -6.87
N GLY A 32 9.43 -14.70 -8.16
CA GLY A 32 8.18 -14.85 -8.90
C GLY A 32 7.38 -13.57 -9.03
N MET A 33 8.04 -12.46 -9.33
CA MET A 33 7.40 -11.16 -9.48
C MET A 33 7.71 -10.54 -10.84
N SER A 34 6.94 -9.54 -11.24
CA SER A 34 7.20 -8.79 -12.45
C SER A 34 8.22 -7.68 -12.20
N GLU A 35 8.87 -7.23 -13.27
CA GLU A 35 9.80 -6.10 -13.18
C GLU A 35 9.07 -4.83 -12.73
N ALA A 36 7.84 -4.64 -13.18
CA ALA A 36 7.01 -3.50 -12.78
C ALA A 36 6.81 -3.48 -11.26
N THR A 37 6.55 -4.63 -10.65
CA THR A 37 6.41 -4.76 -9.20
C THR A 37 7.69 -4.33 -8.49
N LEU A 38 8.85 -4.79 -8.98
CA LEU A 38 10.13 -4.45 -8.39
C LEU A 38 10.40 -2.95 -8.47
N TYR A 39 10.13 -2.32 -9.61
CA TYR A 39 10.31 -0.88 -9.77
C TYR A 39 9.37 -0.07 -8.88
N ASN A 40 8.13 -0.54 -8.71
CA ASN A 40 7.19 0.09 -7.80
C ASN A 40 7.69 0.03 -6.35
N TRP A 41 8.25 -1.12 -5.96
CA TRP A 41 8.83 -1.27 -4.63
C TRP A 41 10.04 -0.37 -4.43
N LYS A 42 10.88 -0.24 -5.44
CA LYS A 42 12.04 0.67 -5.40
C LYS A 42 11.60 2.10 -5.16
N ALA A 43 10.59 2.54 -5.91
CA ALA A 43 10.07 3.90 -5.76
C ALA A 43 9.49 4.15 -4.36
N LYS A 44 8.85 3.14 -3.79
CA LYS A 44 8.15 3.29 -2.51
C LYS A 44 9.04 3.07 -1.29
N TYR A 45 9.90 2.07 -1.34
CA TYR A 45 10.63 1.60 -0.15
C TYR A 45 12.14 1.75 -0.20
N SER A 46 12.70 2.23 -1.29
CA SER A 46 14.16 2.33 -1.43
C SER A 46 14.74 3.18 -0.30
N GLY A 47 15.79 2.65 0.32
CA GLY A 47 16.46 3.33 1.42
C GLY A 47 15.76 3.28 2.77
N MET A 48 14.61 2.62 2.84
CA MET A 48 13.87 2.50 4.11
C MET A 48 14.35 1.31 4.93
N ALA A 49 14.38 1.48 6.25
CA ALA A 49 14.49 0.37 7.17
C ALA A 49 13.15 -0.36 7.26
N VAL A 50 13.17 -1.62 7.72
CA VAL A 50 11.95 -2.41 7.85
C VAL A 50 10.91 -1.69 8.74
N SER A 51 11.34 -1.10 9.84
CA SER A 51 10.45 -0.37 10.74
C SER A 51 9.77 0.82 10.04
N ASP A 52 10.52 1.55 9.21
CA ASP A 52 9.98 2.69 8.47
C ASP A 52 8.97 2.25 7.42
N ALA A 53 9.26 1.15 6.73
CA ALA A 53 8.36 0.61 5.72
C ALA A 53 7.06 0.09 6.34
N ARG A 54 7.14 -0.54 7.52
CA ARG A 54 5.96 -0.97 8.27
C ARG A 54 5.12 0.22 8.71
N ARG A 55 5.79 1.27 9.17
CA ARG A 55 5.12 2.49 9.58
C ARG A 55 4.41 3.16 8.41
N LEU A 56 5.07 3.22 7.26
CA LEU A 56 4.46 3.76 6.05
C LEU A 56 3.20 2.99 5.69
N LYS A 57 3.26 1.66 5.70
CA LYS A 57 2.10 0.84 5.39
C LYS A 57 0.97 1.08 6.37
N ALA A 58 1.27 1.14 7.66
CA ALA A 58 0.27 1.40 8.70
C ALA A 58 -0.40 2.76 8.49
N LEU A 59 0.39 3.78 8.13
CA LEU A 59 -0.14 5.11 7.87
C LEU A 59 -1.01 5.14 6.61
N GLU A 60 -0.64 4.41 5.58
CA GLU A 60 -1.44 4.30 4.36
C GLU A 60 -2.78 3.61 4.64
N ASP A 61 -2.76 2.53 5.41
CA ASP A 61 -3.99 1.81 5.77
C ASP A 61 -4.91 2.70 6.62
N GLU A 62 -4.36 3.41 7.58
CA GLU A 62 -5.11 4.33 8.42
C GLU A 62 -5.70 5.47 7.59
N ASN A 63 -4.92 6.02 6.66
CA ASN A 63 -5.38 7.08 5.78
C ASN A 63 -6.56 6.63 4.93
N ARG A 64 -6.48 5.41 4.39
CA ARG A 64 -7.56 4.82 3.59
C ARG A 64 -8.82 4.63 4.43
N ARG A 65 -8.67 4.13 5.64
CA ARG A 65 -9.78 3.93 6.57
C ARG A 65 -10.45 5.25 6.92
N LEU A 66 -9.66 6.27 7.24
CA LEU A 66 -10.18 7.60 7.57
C LEU A 66 -10.92 8.23 6.39
N LYS A 67 -10.39 8.10 5.19
CA LYS A 67 -11.05 8.61 3.98
C LYS A 67 -12.41 7.97 3.78
N LYS A 68 -12.51 6.66 4.02
CA LYS A 68 -13.77 5.95 3.91
C LYS A 68 -14.77 6.44 4.95
N LEU A 69 -14.34 6.60 6.20
CA LEU A 69 -15.19 7.10 7.26
C LEU A 69 -15.71 8.50 6.95
N VAL A 70 -14.86 9.39 6.47
CA VAL A 70 -15.26 10.75 6.11
C VAL A 70 -16.29 10.73 4.99
N ALA A 71 -16.08 9.89 3.98
CA ALA A 71 -17.03 9.76 2.86
C ALA A 71 -18.39 9.26 3.35
N ASP A 72 -18.41 8.24 4.21
CA ASP A 72 -19.63 7.69 4.76
C ASP A 72 -20.38 8.72 5.61
N GLN A 73 -19.66 9.45 6.44
CA GLN A 73 -20.24 10.51 7.26
C GLN A 73 -20.81 11.65 6.41
N ALA A 74 -20.12 12.02 5.33
CA ALA A 74 -20.60 13.05 4.43
C ALA A 74 -21.92 12.65 3.78
N LEU A 75 -22.03 11.38 3.36
CA LEU A 75 -23.28 10.83 2.80
C LEU A 75 -24.40 10.86 3.84
N ASP A 76 -24.10 10.45 5.06
CA ASP A 76 -25.09 10.44 6.15
C ASP A 76 -25.61 11.85 6.42
N ILE A 77 -24.73 12.83 6.41
CA ILE A 77 -25.10 14.23 6.62
C ILE A 77 -26.03 14.72 5.51
N VAL A 78 -25.72 14.40 4.25
CA VAL A 78 -26.57 14.74 3.11
C VAL A 78 -27.96 14.13 3.25
N MET A 79 -28.00 12.84 3.59
CA MET A 79 -29.26 12.12 3.79
C MET A 79 -30.09 12.73 4.91
N LEU A 80 -29.46 13.05 6.03
CA LEU A 80 -30.15 13.67 7.16
C LEU A 80 -30.67 15.04 6.81
N LYS A 81 -29.94 15.83 6.05
CA LYS A 81 -30.39 17.15 5.58
C LYS A 81 -31.59 17.03 4.67
N GLU A 82 -31.62 16.03 3.79
CA GLU A 82 -32.76 15.80 2.91
C GLU A 82 -34.01 15.42 3.71
N ILE A 83 -33.84 14.54 4.68
CA ILE A 83 -34.94 14.15 5.56
C ILE A 83 -35.50 15.36 6.31
N ASN A 84 -34.62 16.17 6.87
CA ASN A 84 -35.03 17.37 7.60
C ASN A 84 -35.74 18.39 6.70
N SER A 85 -35.28 18.55 5.45
CA SER A 85 -35.87 19.49 4.52
C SER A 85 -37.29 19.07 4.11
N LYS A 86 -37.59 17.80 4.18
CA LYS A 86 -38.92 17.24 3.86
C LYS A 86 -39.82 17.15 5.08
N ASN A 87 -39.26 17.39 6.23
CA ASN A 87 -39.98 17.27 7.51
C ASN A 87 -40.38 18.65 7.97
N TRP A 88 -41.66 18.95 7.83
CA TRP A 88 -42.19 20.26 8.20
C TRP A 88 -43.35 20.14 9.21
#